data_ab8b89ad00da85373168f7fd31412a82
#
_entry.id   ab8b89ad00da85373168f7fd31412a82
#
_cell.length_a   1.000
_cell.length_b   1.000
_cell.length_c   1.000
_cell.angle_alpha   90.00
_cell.angle_beta   90.00
_cell.angle_gamma   90.00
#
_symmetry.space_group_name_H-M   'P 1'
#
loop_
_entity.id
_entity.type
_entity.pdbx_description
1 polymer ?
#
loop_
_entity_poly.entity_id
_entity_poly.type
_entity_poly.pdbx_seq_one_letter_code
_entity_poly.pdbx_strand_id
1 'polypeptide(L)' 'MADKLKITLVKSPIGAIPKQRATVEALGLKKVNKTVEMPDNDAVRGMIWHVRHLVKVEE' A
#
# COMPACT_ATOMS: atom_id res chain seq x y z
N MET A 1 17.97 7.83 -10.31
CA MET A 1 16.55 7.83 -10.58
C MET A 1 15.78 7.55 -9.31
N ALA A 2 14.66 8.18 -9.18
CA ALA A 2 13.84 8.00 -7.99
C ALA A 2 13.08 6.70 -8.12
N ASP A 3 13.56 5.67 -7.49
CA ASP A 3 12.92 4.37 -7.55
C ASP A 3 12.08 4.12 -6.30
N LYS A 4 11.38 5.16 -5.86
CA LYS A 4 10.52 5.08 -4.69
C LYS A 4 9.10 5.43 -5.05
N LEU A 5 8.18 4.74 -4.42
CA LEU A 5 6.75 5.00 -4.59
C LEU A 5 6.20 5.50 -3.28
N LYS A 6 5.34 6.51 -3.36
CA LYS A 6 4.61 7.00 -2.19
C LYS A 6 3.23 6.36 -2.21
N ILE A 7 2.94 5.65 -1.16
CA ILE A 7 1.70 4.89 -1.04
C ILE A 7 0.89 5.47 0.10
N THR A 8 -0.32 5.90 -0.21
CA THR A 8 -1.22 6.48 0.79
C THR A 8 -2.44 5.60 0.95
N LEU A 9 -2.76 5.22 2.17
CA LEU A 9 -3.95 4.44 2.45
C LEU A 9 -5.15 5.38 2.43
N VAL A 10 -6.01 5.24 1.43
CA VAL A 10 -7.16 6.13 1.24
C VAL A 10 -8.45 5.54 1.76
N LYS A 11 -8.51 4.22 1.95
CA LYS A 11 -9.68 3.55 2.50
C LYS A 11 -9.26 2.66 3.65
N SER A 12 -10.12 2.55 4.65
CA SER A 12 -9.86 1.68 5.78
C SER A 12 -9.85 0.20 5.34
N PRO A 13 -8.88 -0.59 5.80
CA PRO A 13 -8.85 -2.02 5.49
C PRO A 13 -9.82 -2.85 6.33
N ILE A 14 -10.62 -2.21 7.17
CA ILE A 14 -11.50 -2.93 8.09
C ILE A 14 -12.46 -3.86 7.37
N GLY A 15 -12.98 -3.45 6.23
CA GLY A 15 -13.87 -4.29 5.44
C GLY A 15 -13.17 -5.21 4.45
N ALA A 16 -11.84 -5.20 4.43
CA ALA A 16 -11.09 -6.00 3.47
C ALA A 16 -10.90 -7.44 3.97
N ILE A 17 -10.66 -8.34 3.03
CA ILE A 17 -10.35 -9.72 3.41
C ILE A 17 -9.02 -9.76 4.17
N PRO A 18 -8.83 -10.75 5.06
CA PRO A 18 -7.63 -10.80 5.89
C PRO A 18 -6.31 -10.75 5.11
N LYS A 19 -6.28 -11.33 3.93
CA LYS A 19 -5.09 -11.31 3.08
C LYS A 19 -4.72 -9.89 2.67
N GLN A 20 -5.70 -9.09 2.32
CA GLN A 20 -5.46 -7.69 1.94
C GLN A 20 -5.04 -6.86 3.14
N ARG A 21 -5.64 -7.11 4.30
CA ARG A 21 -5.25 -6.42 5.52
C ARG A 21 -3.80 -6.72 5.88
N ALA A 22 -3.40 -7.96 5.76
CA ALA A 22 -2.01 -8.33 6.02
C ALA A 22 -1.06 -7.64 5.05
N THR A 23 -1.45 -7.52 3.78
CA THR A 23 -0.64 -6.83 2.78
C THR A 23 -0.49 -5.35 3.13
N VAL A 24 -1.59 -4.70 3.53
CA VAL A 24 -1.55 -3.30 3.92
C VAL A 24 -0.63 -3.09 5.11
N GLU A 25 -0.71 -3.97 6.10
CA GLU A 25 0.17 -3.90 7.27
C GLU A 25 1.63 -4.14 6.90
N ALA A 26 1.88 -5.05 5.97
CA ALA A 26 3.24 -5.30 5.49
C ALA A 26 3.83 -4.06 4.80
N LEU A 27 2.98 -3.25 4.16
CA LEU A 27 3.41 -1.99 3.57
C LEU A 27 3.64 -0.90 4.61
N GLY A 28 3.23 -1.13 5.85
CA GLY A 28 3.37 -0.14 6.91
C GLY A 28 2.22 0.83 7.02
N LEU A 29 1.12 0.58 6.32
CA LEU A 29 -0.04 1.46 6.31
C LEU A 29 -1.03 1.01 7.39
N LYS A 30 -0.91 1.57 8.56
CA LYS A 30 -1.75 1.15 9.69
C LYS A 30 -2.98 2.01 9.87
N LYS A 31 -2.99 3.20 9.30
CA LYS A 31 -4.11 4.15 9.46
C LYS A 31 -4.46 4.76 8.10
N VAL A 32 -5.72 5.12 7.96
CA VAL A 32 -6.20 5.85 6.79
C VAL A 32 -5.44 7.18 6.68
N ASN A 33 -5.13 7.57 5.45
CA ASN A 33 -4.38 8.78 5.13
C ASN A 33 -2.90 8.73 5.55
N LYS A 34 -2.42 7.56 5.95
CA LYS A 34 -1.00 7.39 6.22
C LYS A 34 -0.25 7.20 4.90
N THR A 35 0.84 7.92 4.73
CA THR A 35 1.68 7.82 3.55
C THR A 35 3.01 7.17 3.92
N VAL A 36 3.46 6.23 3.10
CA VAL A 36 4.77 5.60 3.28
C VAL A 36 5.51 5.60 1.96
N GLU A 37 6.83 5.60 2.04
CA GLU A 37 7.68 5.44 0.87
C GLU A 37 8.22 4.03 0.83
N MET A 38 8.12 3.41 -0.33
CA MET A 38 8.62 2.05 -0.55
C MET A 38 9.44 2.02 -1.82
N PRO A 39 10.44 1.15 -1.91
CA PRO A 39 11.20 1.02 -3.14
C PRO A 39 10.32 0.49 -4.26
N ASP A 40 10.59 0.97 -5.47
CA ASP A 40 9.85 0.53 -6.65
C ASP A 40 10.48 -0.77 -7.15
N ASN A 41 9.96 -1.88 -6.71
CA ASN A 41 10.41 -3.19 -7.16
C ASN A 41 9.21 -4.12 -7.34
N ASP A 42 9.46 -5.28 -7.91
CA ASP A 42 8.38 -6.21 -8.24
C ASP A 42 7.61 -6.68 -7.01
N ALA A 43 8.29 -6.87 -5.89
CA ALA A 43 7.63 -7.31 -4.67
C ALA A 43 6.65 -6.27 -4.16
N VAL A 44 7.10 -5.00 -4.13
CA VAL A 44 6.24 -3.90 -3.68
C VAL A 44 5.08 -3.70 -4.65
N ARG A 45 5.36 -3.73 -5.94
CA ARG A 45 4.30 -3.57 -6.95
C ARG A 45 3.26 -4.68 -6.85
N GLY A 46 3.68 -5.90 -6.55
CA GLY A 46 2.75 -7.01 -6.34
C GLY A 46 1.85 -6.78 -5.15
N MET A 47 2.41 -6.29 -4.05
CA MET A 47 1.61 -5.97 -2.87
C MET A 47 0.62 -4.84 -3.15
N ILE A 48 1.06 -3.80 -3.84
CA ILE A 48 0.20 -2.68 -4.21
C ILE A 48 -0.95 -3.16 -5.09
N TRP A 49 -0.66 -4.03 -6.04
CA TRP A 49 -1.68 -4.56 -6.93
C TRP A 49 -2.83 -5.21 -6.16
N HIS A 50 -2.49 -5.97 -5.12
CA HIS A 50 -3.51 -6.66 -4.33
C HIS A 50 -4.40 -5.71 -3.53
N VAL A 51 -3.91 -4.53 -3.20
CA VAL A 51 -4.65 -3.58 -2.37
C VAL A 51 -4.85 -2.23 -3.06
N ARG A 52 -4.71 -2.18 -4.38
CA ARG A 52 -4.80 -0.92 -5.13
C ARG A 52 -6.11 -0.16 -4.92
N HIS A 53 -7.17 -0.88 -4.59
CA HIS A 53 -8.47 -0.27 -4.33
C HIS A 53 -8.53 0.39 -2.95
N LEU A 54 -7.54 0.15 -2.12
CA LEU A 54 -7.46 0.72 -0.77
C LEU A 54 -6.42 1.82 -0.68
N VAL A 55 -5.49 1.87 -1.62
CA VAL A 55 -4.37 2.81 -1.56
C VAL A 55 -4.26 3.61 -2.84
N LYS A 56 -3.56 4.75 -2.72
CA LYS A 56 -3.20 5.58 -3.86
C LYS A 56 -1.68 5.60 -3.94
N VAL A 57 -1.16 5.40 -5.13
CA VAL A 57 0.29 5.37 -5.36
C VAL A 57 0.70 6.58 -6.17
N GLU A 58 1.74 7.24 -5.71
CA GLU A 58 2.35 8.37 -6.43
C GLU A 58 3.81 8.06 -6.66
N GLU A 59 4.28 8.42 -7.83
CA GLU A 59 5.68 8.23 -8.20
C GLU A 59 6.51 9.48 -8.01
#